data_33f1d2f9bdbbd20c233793f6eea4faef
#
_entry.id   33f1d2f9bdbbd20c233793f6eea4faef
#
_cell.length_a   1.000
_cell.length_b   1.000
_cell.length_c   1.000
_cell.angle_alpha   90.00
_cell.angle_beta   90.00
_cell.angle_gamma   90.00
#
_symmetry.space_group_name_H-M   'P 1'
#
loop_
_entity.id
_entity.type
_entity.pdbx_description
1 polymer ?
#
loop_
_entity_poly.entity_id
_entity_poly.type
_entity_poly.pdbx_seq_one_letter_code
_entity_poly.pdbx_strand_id
1 'polypeptide(L)'
;MKNFRDKLLCLKGYYFFSALVFYAPIALFIRTSRGVSISEFFILQAILSFFIFIFEIPFGMITDKIGYKNSIVISHFSMLLARIILLFSFCFEFFVLESILEAVSIAFESGTISGYEYEIIGEGNFAEKTSVLGNYSTIGFIISTISFYFINNYFGQNFLIIFTIISTFISFLFTLFFEKENNVEKDDNKFSFKSILNTKLIVFMIFNGIISITFILINFFYVVILQNIKLSENYMTFIILLYSAVGLLSPKIIKIFGETKLKRNLFIFLSASSILFISLISIKNIFVIIPMCCLPMLIGVIETYFLKVENQYVDKLNEKNRATILSTFSMGANFVDVVFLLLSSKLSETSLDYSFIFISILLLIFSLFFVTTKFIKES
;
A
#
# COMPACT_ATOMS: atom_id res chain seq x y z
N MET A 1 2.35 -14.39 33.58
CA MET A 1 3.32 -13.96 32.53
C MET A 1 3.23 -14.94 31.37
N LYS A 2 2.59 -14.55 30.26
CA LYS A 2 2.68 -15.35 29.04
C LYS A 2 4.13 -15.36 28.56
N ASN A 3 4.61 -16.51 28.14
CA ASN A 3 5.98 -16.69 27.69
C ASN A 3 6.21 -15.79 26.44
N PHE A 4 7.37 -15.16 26.28
CA PHE A 4 7.75 -14.36 25.10
C PHE A 4 7.45 -15.10 23.77
N ARG A 5 7.58 -16.41 23.79
CA ARG A 5 7.24 -17.29 22.67
C ARG A 5 5.76 -17.22 22.28
N ASP A 6 4.85 -17.09 23.26
CA ASP A 6 3.41 -17.01 23.03
C ASP A 6 3.02 -15.65 22.42
N LYS A 7 3.68 -14.55 22.82
CA LYS A 7 3.49 -13.20 22.26
C LYS A 7 3.86 -13.18 20.78
N LEU A 8 5.02 -13.73 20.43
CA LEU A 8 5.48 -13.82 19.06
C LEU A 8 4.57 -14.72 18.21
N LEU A 9 4.00 -15.76 18.78
CA LEU A 9 3.05 -16.64 18.10
C LEU A 9 1.77 -15.88 17.73
N CYS A 10 1.25 -15.03 18.62
CA CYS A 10 0.09 -14.19 18.33
C CYS A 10 0.36 -13.21 17.20
N LEU A 11 1.53 -12.54 17.18
CA LEU A 11 1.94 -11.66 16.09
C LEU A 11 2.08 -12.40 14.76
N LYS A 12 2.69 -13.59 14.76
CA LYS A 12 2.81 -14.43 13.56
C LYS A 12 1.45 -14.82 13.00
N GLY A 13 0.52 -15.26 13.88
CA GLY A 13 -0.85 -15.56 13.48
C GLY A 13 -1.56 -14.34 12.91
N TYR A 14 -1.45 -13.20 13.57
CA TYR A 14 -1.97 -11.93 13.10
C TYR A 14 -1.48 -11.59 11.67
N TYR A 15 -0.16 -11.55 11.43
CA TYR A 15 0.42 -11.24 10.12
C TYR A 15 0.03 -12.25 9.04
N PHE A 16 0.02 -13.53 9.37
CA PHE A 16 -0.36 -14.56 8.42
C PHE A 16 -1.82 -14.45 7.98
N PHE A 17 -2.75 -14.39 8.95
CA PHE A 17 -4.18 -14.37 8.65
C PHE A 17 -4.66 -13.03 8.10
N SER A 18 -4.08 -11.89 8.47
CA SER A 18 -4.41 -10.58 7.90
C SER A 18 -4.05 -10.49 6.42
N ALA A 19 -3.00 -11.19 6.00
CA ALA A 19 -2.55 -11.19 4.61
C ALA A 19 -3.34 -12.16 3.70
N LEU A 20 -4.21 -13.02 4.26
CA LEU A 20 -5.05 -13.94 3.49
C LEU A 20 -6.27 -13.22 2.88
N VAL A 21 -6.02 -12.34 1.91
CA VAL A 21 -7.07 -11.63 1.17
C VAL A 21 -7.31 -12.32 -0.17
N PHE A 22 -8.21 -13.28 -0.18
CA PHE A 22 -8.42 -14.17 -1.33
C PHE A 22 -8.99 -13.47 -2.56
N TYR A 23 -9.73 -12.38 -2.41
CA TYR A 23 -10.29 -11.62 -3.54
C TYR A 23 -9.37 -10.51 -4.07
N ALA A 24 -8.23 -10.25 -3.43
CA ALA A 24 -7.34 -9.16 -3.82
C ALA A 24 -7.01 -9.13 -5.33
N PRO A 25 -6.74 -10.26 -6.00
CA PRO A 25 -6.43 -10.28 -7.43
C PRO A 25 -7.52 -9.70 -8.33
N ILE A 26 -8.78 -9.72 -7.89
CA ILE A 26 -9.94 -9.26 -8.66
C ILE A 26 -10.80 -8.25 -7.90
N ALA A 27 -10.21 -7.52 -6.96
CA ALA A 27 -10.93 -6.56 -6.13
C ALA A 27 -11.73 -5.51 -6.93
N LEU A 28 -11.18 -4.99 -8.03
CA LEU A 28 -11.87 -4.12 -8.97
C LEU A 28 -13.01 -4.89 -9.69
N PHE A 29 -12.73 -6.08 -10.19
CA PHE A 29 -13.70 -6.87 -10.94
C PHE A 29 -14.94 -7.25 -10.12
N ILE A 30 -14.77 -7.55 -8.84
CA ILE A 30 -15.90 -7.80 -7.92
C ILE A 30 -16.84 -6.59 -7.87
N ARG A 31 -16.30 -5.38 -7.81
CA ARG A 31 -17.09 -4.14 -7.72
C ARG A 31 -17.72 -3.81 -9.07
N THR A 32 -16.99 -3.96 -10.15
CA THR A 32 -17.52 -3.68 -11.49
C THR A 32 -18.61 -4.70 -11.90
N SER A 33 -18.48 -5.96 -11.51
CA SER A 33 -19.52 -6.98 -11.74
C SER A 33 -20.81 -6.71 -10.94
N ARG A 34 -20.75 -5.85 -9.94
CA ARG A 34 -21.89 -5.41 -9.11
C ARG A 34 -22.37 -3.98 -9.45
N GLY A 35 -21.99 -3.47 -10.62
CA GLY A 35 -22.51 -2.22 -11.18
C GLY A 35 -21.67 -0.97 -10.89
N VAL A 36 -20.53 -1.07 -10.19
CA VAL A 36 -19.60 0.05 -10.00
C VAL A 36 -18.83 0.27 -11.30
N SER A 37 -18.85 1.47 -11.85
CA SER A 37 -18.02 1.85 -12.99
C SER A 37 -16.55 2.00 -12.60
N ILE A 38 -15.64 2.00 -13.58
CA ILE A 38 -14.22 2.25 -13.35
C ILE A 38 -14.00 3.63 -12.73
N SER A 39 -14.74 4.65 -13.19
CA SER A 39 -14.70 6.00 -12.64
C SER A 39 -15.12 6.01 -11.16
N GLU A 40 -16.21 5.37 -10.81
CA GLU A 40 -16.67 5.24 -9.43
C GLU A 40 -15.67 4.46 -8.55
N PHE A 41 -14.97 3.46 -9.10
CA PHE A 41 -13.93 2.78 -8.35
C PHE A 41 -12.76 3.73 -7.99
N PHE A 42 -12.35 4.61 -8.88
CA PHE A 42 -11.38 5.67 -8.55
C PHE A 42 -11.91 6.59 -7.44
N ILE A 43 -13.20 6.92 -7.45
CA ILE A 43 -13.83 7.71 -6.39
C ILE A 43 -13.79 6.96 -5.05
N LEU A 44 -14.08 5.64 -5.03
CA LEU A 44 -13.98 4.83 -3.81
C LEU A 44 -12.55 4.84 -3.23
N GLN A 45 -11.53 4.72 -4.09
CA GLN A 45 -10.13 4.82 -3.65
C GLN A 45 -9.80 6.24 -3.16
N ALA A 46 -10.34 7.28 -3.78
CA ALA A 46 -10.17 8.66 -3.32
C ALA A 46 -10.84 8.88 -1.94
N ILE A 47 -12.03 8.30 -1.72
CA ILE A 47 -12.72 8.33 -0.42
C ILE A 47 -11.88 7.61 0.64
N LEU A 48 -11.33 6.44 0.32
CA LEU A 48 -10.43 5.70 1.20
C LEU A 48 -9.25 6.56 1.64
N SER A 49 -8.49 7.11 0.68
CA SER A 49 -7.31 7.95 0.95
C SER A 49 -7.67 9.23 1.71
N PHE A 50 -8.83 9.85 1.40
CA PHE A 50 -9.30 11.05 2.08
C PHE A 50 -9.61 10.79 3.55
N PHE A 51 -10.30 9.70 3.87
CA PHE A 51 -10.60 9.37 5.25
C PHE A 51 -9.36 8.88 6.02
N ILE A 52 -8.42 8.19 5.38
CA ILE A 52 -7.11 7.89 6.00
C ILE A 52 -6.41 9.20 6.38
N PHE A 53 -6.32 10.15 5.44
CA PHE A 53 -5.71 11.47 5.68
C PHE A 53 -6.34 12.21 6.86
N ILE A 54 -7.67 12.24 6.96
CA ILE A 54 -8.39 12.93 8.04
C ILE A 54 -8.21 12.21 9.38
N PHE A 55 -8.25 10.88 9.39
CA PHE A 55 -8.24 10.09 10.62
C PHE A 55 -6.85 9.86 11.19
N GLU A 56 -5.78 9.99 10.41
CA GLU A 56 -4.42 9.64 10.83
C GLU A 56 -4.00 10.38 12.12
N ILE A 57 -4.18 11.70 12.18
CA ILE A 57 -3.84 12.49 13.38
C ILE A 57 -4.80 12.22 14.55
N PRO A 58 -6.15 12.30 14.38
CA PRO A 58 -7.07 12.02 15.47
C PRO A 58 -6.91 10.62 16.06
N PHE A 59 -6.67 9.61 15.22
CA PHE A 59 -6.57 8.23 15.69
C PHE A 59 -5.20 7.93 16.32
N GLY A 60 -4.13 8.59 15.87
CA GLY A 60 -2.86 8.60 16.59
C GLY A 60 -3.04 9.13 18.01
N MET A 61 -3.72 10.28 18.19
CA MET A 61 -4.03 10.84 19.52
C MET A 61 -4.96 9.93 20.36
N ILE A 62 -5.85 9.19 19.74
CA ILE A 62 -6.69 8.21 20.43
C ILE A 62 -5.83 7.02 20.86
N THR A 63 -4.95 6.54 19.99
CA THR A 63 -4.01 5.44 20.28
C THR A 63 -3.15 5.76 21.48
N ASP A 64 -2.62 6.98 21.60
CA ASP A 64 -1.84 7.42 22.76
C ASP A 64 -2.63 7.35 24.08
N LYS A 65 -3.97 7.45 24.02
CA LYS A 65 -4.84 7.37 25.21
C LYS A 65 -5.28 5.97 25.56
N ILE A 66 -5.67 5.17 24.54
CA ILE A 66 -6.26 3.83 24.75
C ILE A 66 -5.22 2.72 24.67
N GLY A 67 -4.02 3.02 24.13
CA GLY A 67 -2.89 2.12 23.94
C GLY A 67 -2.92 1.33 22.65
N TYR A 68 -1.75 0.78 22.28
CA TYR A 68 -1.54 0.07 21.01
C TYR A 68 -2.46 -1.13 20.84
N LYS A 69 -2.56 -2.01 21.86
CA LYS A 69 -3.41 -3.18 21.79
C LYS A 69 -4.84 -2.84 21.43
N ASN A 70 -5.46 -1.88 22.14
CA ASN A 70 -6.86 -1.55 21.93
C ASN A 70 -7.08 -0.93 20.54
N SER A 71 -6.14 -0.13 20.06
CA SER A 71 -6.17 0.47 18.73
C SER A 71 -6.09 -0.59 17.63
N ILE A 72 -5.23 -1.60 17.77
CA ILE A 72 -5.13 -2.73 16.83
C ILE A 72 -6.43 -3.57 16.84
N VAL A 73 -7.04 -3.77 18.01
CA VAL A 73 -8.34 -4.47 18.11
C VAL A 73 -9.43 -3.70 17.37
N ILE A 74 -9.52 -2.37 17.55
CA ILE A 74 -10.49 -1.51 16.85
C ILE A 74 -10.22 -1.53 15.34
N SER A 75 -8.96 -1.41 14.91
CA SER A 75 -8.54 -1.52 13.52
C SER A 75 -9.09 -2.81 12.88
N HIS A 76 -8.77 -3.96 13.45
CA HIS A 76 -9.16 -5.25 12.87
C HIS A 76 -10.66 -5.53 12.95
N PHE A 77 -11.34 -5.03 13.97
CA PHE A 77 -12.80 -5.08 14.03
C PHE A 77 -13.43 -4.24 12.90
N SER A 78 -12.91 -3.03 12.64
CA SER A 78 -13.38 -2.19 11.52
C SER A 78 -13.11 -2.84 10.17
N MET A 79 -11.94 -3.49 9.99
CA MET A 79 -11.63 -4.24 8.78
C MET A 79 -12.59 -5.42 8.59
N LEU A 80 -12.90 -6.15 9.64
CA LEU A 80 -13.87 -7.25 9.58
C LEU A 80 -15.26 -6.77 9.15
N LEU A 81 -15.72 -5.66 9.70
CA LEU A 81 -16.98 -5.03 9.29
C LEU A 81 -16.95 -4.60 7.83
N ALA A 82 -15.85 -4.00 7.36
CA ALA A 82 -15.67 -3.63 5.95
C ALA A 82 -15.81 -4.84 5.03
N ARG A 83 -15.17 -5.98 5.38
CA ARG A 83 -15.28 -7.21 4.58
C ARG A 83 -16.68 -7.81 4.59
N ILE A 84 -17.40 -7.74 5.71
CA ILE A 84 -18.80 -8.18 5.80
C ILE A 84 -19.69 -7.28 4.92
N ILE A 85 -19.52 -5.96 4.99
CA ILE A 85 -20.26 -5.02 4.14
C ILE A 85 -19.97 -5.31 2.67
N LEU A 86 -18.70 -5.53 2.28
CA LEU A 86 -18.34 -5.89 0.91
C LEU A 86 -19.13 -7.09 0.40
N LEU A 87 -19.37 -8.10 1.22
CA LEU A 87 -20.15 -9.28 0.81
C LEU A 87 -21.57 -8.93 0.39
N PHE A 88 -22.18 -7.97 1.09
CA PHE A 88 -23.57 -7.54 0.86
C PHE A 88 -23.69 -6.25 0.03
N SER A 89 -22.58 -5.72 -0.50
CA SER A 89 -22.58 -4.49 -1.29
C SER A 89 -23.06 -4.77 -2.71
N PHE A 90 -24.19 -4.17 -3.07
CA PHE A 90 -24.78 -4.21 -4.42
C PHE A 90 -25.15 -2.80 -4.94
N CYS A 91 -24.85 -1.74 -4.19
CA CYS A 91 -25.01 -0.36 -4.61
C CYS A 91 -23.80 0.47 -4.15
N PHE A 92 -23.59 1.62 -4.78
CA PHE A 92 -22.41 2.45 -4.58
C PHE A 92 -22.23 2.89 -3.12
N GLU A 93 -23.32 3.21 -2.42
CA GLU A 93 -23.31 3.69 -1.03
C GLU A 93 -22.74 2.65 -0.06
N PHE A 94 -22.99 1.36 -0.27
CA PHE A 94 -22.39 0.30 0.56
C PHE A 94 -20.91 0.16 0.31
N PHE A 95 -20.43 0.35 -0.93
CA PHE A 95 -19.00 0.39 -1.22
C PHE A 95 -18.32 1.63 -0.61
N VAL A 96 -19.02 2.78 -0.55
CA VAL A 96 -18.54 3.96 0.19
C VAL A 96 -18.40 3.65 1.67
N LEU A 97 -19.40 3.01 2.29
CA LEU A 97 -19.33 2.62 3.70
C LEU A 97 -18.20 1.62 3.96
N GLU A 98 -18.00 0.65 3.07
CA GLU A 98 -16.86 -0.28 3.10
C GLU A 98 -15.52 0.48 3.08
N SER A 99 -15.35 1.43 2.15
CA SER A 99 -14.13 2.23 2.03
C SER A 99 -13.86 3.09 3.28
N ILE A 100 -14.89 3.65 3.91
CA ILE A 100 -14.75 4.41 5.16
C ILE A 100 -14.30 3.51 6.31
N LEU A 101 -14.88 2.33 6.46
CA LEU A 101 -14.49 1.38 7.51
C LEU A 101 -13.08 0.82 7.28
N GLU A 102 -12.69 0.60 6.04
CA GLU A 102 -11.31 0.24 5.68
C GLU A 102 -10.34 1.37 6.03
N ALA A 103 -10.71 2.65 5.78
CA ALA A 103 -9.93 3.82 6.17
C ALA A 103 -9.76 3.91 7.69
N VAL A 104 -10.83 3.67 8.46
CA VAL A 104 -10.76 3.60 9.94
C VAL A 104 -9.75 2.55 10.38
N SER A 105 -9.78 1.38 9.77
CA SER A 105 -8.86 0.30 10.08
C SER A 105 -7.40 0.70 9.80
N ILE A 106 -7.12 1.18 8.60
CA ILE A 106 -5.77 1.57 8.16
C ILE A 106 -5.22 2.71 9.04
N ALA A 107 -6.04 3.73 9.33
CA ALA A 107 -5.61 4.87 10.12
C ALA A 107 -5.31 4.51 11.59
N PHE A 108 -6.05 3.57 12.19
CA PHE A 108 -5.71 3.04 13.52
C PHE A 108 -4.45 2.15 13.51
N GLU A 109 -4.18 1.44 12.42
CA GLU A 109 -3.02 0.56 12.30
C GLU A 109 -1.73 1.34 12.01
N SER A 110 -1.84 2.47 11.31
CA SER A 110 -0.71 3.32 10.94
C SER A 110 0.12 3.74 12.15
N GLY A 111 1.40 3.32 12.17
CA GLY A 111 2.32 3.57 13.28
C GLY A 111 2.06 2.75 14.56
N THR A 112 0.84 2.28 14.77
CA THR A 112 0.42 1.55 15.97
C THR A 112 1.04 0.16 16.05
N ILE A 113 1.00 -0.59 14.93
CA ILE A 113 1.53 -1.96 14.92
C ILE A 113 3.05 -1.99 15.09
N SER A 114 3.77 -1.07 14.44
CA SER A 114 5.23 -0.95 14.58
C SER A 114 5.63 -0.52 16.00
N GLY A 115 4.88 0.39 16.63
CA GLY A 115 5.06 0.77 18.02
C GLY A 115 4.84 -0.40 18.98
N TYR A 116 3.77 -1.16 18.78
CA TYR A 116 3.48 -2.36 19.54
C TYR A 116 4.58 -3.44 19.40
N GLU A 117 5.05 -3.67 18.18
CA GLU A 117 6.16 -4.58 17.91
C GLU A 117 7.44 -4.17 18.64
N TYR A 118 7.76 -2.88 18.58
CA TYR A 118 8.96 -2.36 19.25
C TYR A 118 8.91 -2.60 20.76
N GLU A 119 7.75 -2.41 21.37
CA GLU A 119 7.55 -2.68 22.79
C GLU A 119 7.66 -4.16 23.18
N ILE A 120 7.09 -5.04 22.34
CA ILE A 120 7.10 -6.48 22.60
C ILE A 120 8.46 -7.12 22.32
N ILE A 121 9.13 -6.69 21.26
CA ILE A 121 10.38 -7.28 20.76
C ILE A 121 11.60 -6.68 21.49
N GLY A 122 11.53 -5.37 21.84
CA GLY A 122 12.64 -4.59 22.38
C GLY A 122 13.71 -4.26 21.32
N GLU A 123 14.65 -3.39 21.66
CA GLU A 123 15.70 -2.90 20.73
C GLU A 123 16.60 -4.01 20.18
N GLY A 124 16.90 -5.02 21.01
CA GLY A 124 17.74 -6.14 20.59
C GLY A 124 17.06 -7.03 19.54
N ASN A 125 17.62 -7.10 18.33
CA ASN A 125 17.12 -7.92 17.22
C ASN A 125 15.75 -7.49 16.65
N PHE A 126 15.35 -6.22 16.82
CA PHE A 126 14.08 -5.70 16.33
C PHE A 126 13.93 -5.91 14.82
N ALA A 127 14.90 -5.44 14.02
CA ALA A 127 14.85 -5.54 12.57
C ALA A 127 14.76 -7.00 12.06
N GLU A 128 15.51 -7.93 12.69
CA GLU A 128 15.46 -9.34 12.33
C GLU A 128 14.08 -9.95 12.60
N LYS A 129 13.53 -9.71 13.79
CA LYS A 129 12.25 -10.29 14.18
C LYS A 129 11.06 -9.71 13.43
N THR A 130 11.07 -8.39 13.18
CA THR A 130 10.05 -7.72 12.34
C THR A 130 10.12 -8.24 10.90
N SER A 131 11.31 -8.46 10.36
CA SER A 131 11.47 -9.10 9.05
C SER A 131 10.89 -10.52 9.02
N VAL A 132 11.09 -11.30 10.09
CA VAL A 132 10.46 -12.64 10.21
C VAL A 132 8.94 -12.54 10.26
N LEU A 133 8.37 -11.54 10.95
CA LEU A 133 6.91 -11.30 10.95
C LEU A 133 6.40 -10.96 9.55
N GLY A 134 7.09 -10.09 8.81
CA GLY A 134 6.77 -9.78 7.42
C GLY A 134 6.79 -11.02 6.49
N ASN A 135 7.65 -12.01 6.76
CA ASN A 135 7.63 -13.26 6.01
C ASN A 135 6.32 -14.05 6.19
N TYR A 136 5.70 -14.00 7.37
CA TYR A 136 4.37 -14.64 7.58
C TYR A 136 3.29 -13.97 6.75
N SER A 137 3.32 -12.63 6.63
CA SER A 137 2.44 -11.89 5.72
C SER A 137 2.66 -12.30 4.26
N THR A 138 3.92 -12.37 3.84
CA THR A 138 4.26 -12.81 2.47
C THR A 138 3.78 -14.23 2.17
N ILE A 139 3.94 -15.16 3.12
CA ILE A 139 3.44 -16.54 2.97
C ILE A 139 1.91 -16.55 2.87
N GLY A 140 1.21 -15.79 3.72
CA GLY A 140 -0.25 -15.64 3.67
C GLY A 140 -0.70 -15.10 2.29
N PHE A 141 -0.05 -14.04 1.79
CA PHE A 141 -0.34 -13.47 0.48
C PHE A 141 -0.14 -14.47 -0.67
N ILE A 142 0.94 -15.24 -0.66
CA ILE A 142 1.20 -16.27 -1.68
C ILE A 142 0.12 -17.35 -1.63
N ILE A 143 -0.22 -17.84 -0.43
CA ILE A 143 -1.26 -18.86 -0.26
C ILE A 143 -2.62 -18.34 -0.75
N SER A 144 -3.02 -17.11 -0.38
CA SER A 144 -4.28 -16.52 -0.85
C SER A 144 -4.31 -16.36 -2.36
N THR A 145 -3.20 -15.95 -2.97
CA THR A 145 -3.08 -15.77 -4.42
C THR A 145 -3.18 -17.10 -5.17
N ILE A 146 -2.56 -18.15 -4.68
CA ILE A 146 -2.68 -19.49 -5.27
C ILE A 146 -4.10 -20.04 -5.09
N SER A 147 -4.66 -19.88 -3.88
CA SER A 147 -6.01 -20.37 -3.55
C SER A 147 -7.09 -19.64 -4.34
N PHE A 148 -6.86 -18.35 -4.71
CA PHE A 148 -7.78 -17.58 -5.54
C PHE A 148 -8.17 -18.34 -6.80
N TYR A 149 -7.20 -18.91 -7.54
CA TYR A 149 -7.47 -19.64 -8.77
C TYR A 149 -8.48 -20.79 -8.57
N PHE A 150 -8.27 -21.59 -7.53
CA PHE A 150 -9.15 -22.72 -7.22
C PHE A 150 -10.51 -22.26 -6.71
N ILE A 151 -10.54 -21.32 -5.77
CA ILE A 151 -11.79 -20.84 -5.16
C ILE A 151 -12.66 -20.16 -6.22
N ASN A 152 -12.08 -19.30 -7.06
CA ASN A 152 -12.85 -18.59 -8.09
C ASN A 152 -13.44 -19.54 -9.12
N ASN A 153 -12.69 -20.55 -9.56
CA ASN A 153 -13.15 -21.51 -10.56
C ASN A 153 -14.22 -22.48 -10.04
N TYR A 154 -14.13 -22.95 -8.79
CA TYR A 154 -15.02 -23.97 -8.27
C TYR A 154 -16.19 -23.44 -7.46
N PHE A 155 -16.01 -22.29 -6.78
CA PHE A 155 -17.00 -21.75 -5.85
C PHE A 155 -17.48 -20.34 -6.23
N GLY A 156 -16.71 -19.59 -7.02
CA GLY A 156 -17.05 -18.24 -7.47
C GLY A 156 -16.66 -17.13 -6.49
N GLN A 157 -16.92 -15.88 -6.92
CA GLN A 157 -16.39 -14.65 -6.27
C GLN A 157 -16.86 -14.45 -4.83
N ASN A 158 -18.12 -14.80 -4.50
CA ASN A 158 -18.63 -14.61 -3.14
C ASN A 158 -17.87 -15.43 -2.11
N PHE A 159 -17.43 -16.63 -2.48
CA PHE A 159 -16.62 -17.46 -1.58
C PHE A 159 -15.23 -16.89 -1.31
N LEU A 160 -14.65 -16.16 -2.27
CA LEU A 160 -13.40 -15.42 -2.04
C LEU A 160 -13.55 -14.39 -0.92
N ILE A 161 -14.69 -13.65 -0.92
CA ILE A 161 -15.00 -12.69 0.15
C ILE A 161 -15.26 -13.41 1.46
N ILE A 162 -16.02 -14.51 1.46
CA ILE A 162 -16.32 -15.30 2.67
C ILE A 162 -15.03 -15.85 3.30
N PHE A 163 -14.13 -16.45 2.51
CA PHE A 163 -12.85 -16.92 3.04
C PHE A 163 -11.97 -15.77 3.56
N THR A 164 -12.04 -14.59 2.93
CA THR A 164 -11.37 -13.40 3.46
C THR A 164 -11.99 -12.93 4.79
N ILE A 165 -13.32 -12.97 4.94
CA ILE A 165 -14.00 -12.67 6.21
C ILE A 165 -13.53 -13.64 7.30
N ILE A 166 -13.48 -14.94 7.00
CA ILE A 166 -13.03 -15.96 7.96
C ILE A 166 -11.58 -15.70 8.38
N SER A 167 -10.68 -15.43 7.44
CA SER A 167 -9.28 -15.15 7.74
C SER A 167 -9.11 -13.85 8.54
N THR A 168 -9.83 -12.79 8.18
CA THR A 168 -9.83 -11.52 8.92
C THR A 168 -10.39 -11.72 10.35
N PHE A 169 -11.44 -12.53 10.51
CA PHE A 169 -11.98 -12.87 11.83
C PHE A 169 -10.96 -13.63 12.68
N ILE A 170 -10.23 -14.59 12.10
CA ILE A 170 -9.17 -15.31 12.82
C ILE A 170 -8.05 -14.32 13.19
N SER A 171 -7.64 -13.43 12.30
CA SER A 171 -6.66 -12.39 12.62
C SER A 171 -7.14 -11.47 13.75
N PHE A 172 -8.42 -11.06 13.73
CA PHE A 172 -9.03 -10.30 14.81
C PHE A 172 -8.99 -11.04 16.14
N LEU A 173 -9.25 -12.35 16.17
CA LEU A 173 -9.12 -13.16 17.40
C LEU A 173 -7.68 -13.13 17.94
N PHE A 174 -6.66 -13.18 17.08
CA PHE A 174 -5.27 -13.05 17.52
C PHE A 174 -5.00 -11.71 18.22
N THR A 175 -5.59 -10.61 17.73
CA THR A 175 -5.41 -9.28 18.36
C THR A 175 -5.98 -9.23 19.78
N LEU A 176 -7.05 -9.95 20.07
CA LEU A 176 -7.62 -10.03 21.43
C LEU A 176 -6.65 -10.65 22.45
N PHE A 177 -5.79 -11.55 21.98
CA PHE A 177 -4.76 -12.19 22.81
C PHE A 177 -3.45 -11.39 22.93
N PHE A 178 -3.34 -10.25 22.26
CA PHE A 178 -2.21 -9.34 22.45
C PHE A 178 -2.14 -8.89 23.91
N GLU A 179 -0.93 -8.68 24.43
CA GLU A 179 -0.76 -8.15 25.76
C GLU A 179 -0.94 -6.63 25.78
N LYS A 180 -1.39 -6.11 26.92
CA LYS A 180 -1.35 -4.67 27.12
C LYS A 180 0.09 -4.23 27.28
N GLU A 181 0.40 -3.13 26.64
CA GLU A 181 1.66 -2.41 26.81
C GLU A 181 1.84 -1.91 28.25
N ASN A 182 3.08 -1.83 28.68
CA ASN A 182 3.43 -1.11 29.91
C ASN A 182 3.43 0.39 29.57
N ASN A 183 2.80 1.21 30.37
CA ASN A 183 2.55 2.65 30.23
C ASN A 183 3.42 3.38 29.18
N VAL A 184 2.81 3.79 28.09
CA VAL A 184 3.44 4.69 27.11
C VAL A 184 3.75 6.00 27.83
N GLU A 185 5.02 6.38 27.94
CA GLU A 185 5.41 7.71 28.42
C GLU A 185 4.77 8.75 27.49
N LYS A 186 3.92 9.58 28.06
CA LYS A 186 3.28 10.68 27.33
C LYS A 186 4.32 11.73 27.00
N ASP A 187 4.71 11.80 25.75
CA ASP A 187 5.53 12.90 25.26
C ASP A 187 4.60 14.09 24.95
N ASP A 188 4.55 15.08 25.85
CA ASP A 188 3.72 16.29 25.74
C ASP A 188 4.26 17.30 24.70
N ASN A 189 5.18 16.92 23.84
CA ASN A 189 5.74 17.80 22.82
C ASN A 189 4.69 18.16 21.76
N LYS A 190 4.16 19.38 21.88
CA LYS A 190 3.28 19.99 20.87
C LYS A 190 4.04 20.14 19.55
N PHE A 191 3.77 19.23 18.64
CA PHE A 191 4.29 19.29 17.29
C PHE A 191 3.66 20.44 16.51
N SER A 192 4.48 21.34 15.93
CA SER A 192 4.01 22.40 15.03
C SER A 192 4.26 22.03 13.57
N PHE A 193 3.23 21.63 12.87
CA PHE A 193 3.26 21.30 11.43
C PHE A 193 3.84 22.46 10.59
N LYS A 194 3.57 23.71 11.01
CA LYS A 194 3.93 24.91 10.27
C LYS A 194 5.45 25.17 10.20
N SER A 195 6.22 24.65 11.15
CA SER A 195 7.68 24.86 11.20
C SER A 195 8.47 23.98 10.25
N ILE A 196 7.87 22.90 9.73
CA ILE A 196 8.54 21.91 8.87
C ILE A 196 8.13 22.07 7.42
N LEU A 197 7.00 22.72 7.11
CA LEU A 197 6.48 22.88 5.76
C LEU A 197 7.45 23.72 4.91
N ASN A 198 8.19 23.04 4.04
CA ASN A 198 9.08 23.69 3.08
C ASN A 198 8.92 23.02 1.70
N THR A 199 9.45 23.68 0.66
CA THR A 199 9.34 23.23 -0.72
C THR A 199 9.85 21.79 -0.93
N LYS A 200 10.87 21.36 -0.18
CA LYS A 200 11.39 19.99 -0.31
C LYS A 200 10.41 18.96 0.22
N LEU A 201 9.79 19.24 1.37
CA LEU A 201 8.78 18.38 1.94
C LEU A 201 7.59 18.20 1.01
N ILE A 202 7.12 19.29 0.38
CA ILE A 202 6.04 19.22 -0.61
C ILE A 202 6.43 18.32 -1.79
N VAL A 203 7.67 18.41 -2.28
CA VAL A 203 8.14 17.52 -3.35
C VAL A 203 8.16 16.06 -2.91
N PHE A 204 8.56 15.75 -1.67
CA PHE A 204 8.50 14.39 -1.12
C PHE A 204 7.05 13.86 -1.05
N MET A 205 6.12 14.67 -0.55
CA MET A 205 4.70 14.32 -0.47
C MET A 205 4.13 14.00 -1.87
N ILE A 206 4.39 14.90 -2.85
CA ILE A 206 3.88 14.70 -4.22
C ILE A 206 4.47 13.44 -4.85
N PHE A 207 5.75 13.18 -4.66
CA PHE A 207 6.39 12.02 -5.24
C PHE A 207 5.88 10.72 -4.61
N ASN A 208 5.73 10.67 -3.28
CA ASN A 208 5.16 9.52 -2.60
C ASN A 208 3.73 9.24 -3.05
N GLY A 209 2.90 10.29 -3.23
CA GLY A 209 1.56 10.13 -3.79
C GLY A 209 1.59 9.58 -5.22
N ILE A 210 2.51 10.03 -6.08
CA ILE A 210 2.66 9.46 -7.43
C ILE A 210 3.04 7.98 -7.38
N ILE A 211 3.95 7.58 -6.49
CA ILE A 211 4.31 6.17 -6.31
C ILE A 211 3.11 5.36 -5.80
N SER A 212 2.37 5.88 -4.82
CA SER A 212 1.15 5.26 -4.29
C SER A 212 0.14 4.97 -5.41
N ILE A 213 -0.14 5.95 -6.27
CA ILE A 213 -1.06 5.77 -7.39
C ILE A 213 -0.55 4.76 -8.42
N THR A 214 0.76 4.71 -8.68
CA THR A 214 1.30 3.67 -9.56
C THR A 214 1.00 2.28 -9.02
N PHE A 215 1.10 2.07 -7.70
CA PHE A 215 0.71 0.81 -7.06
C PHE A 215 -0.79 0.54 -7.16
N ILE A 216 -1.64 1.56 -7.00
CA ILE A 216 -3.10 1.43 -7.18
C ILE A 216 -3.41 0.97 -8.61
N LEU A 217 -2.81 1.60 -9.63
CA LEU A 217 -3.02 1.22 -11.02
C LEU A 217 -2.55 -0.23 -11.30
N ILE A 218 -1.40 -0.61 -10.78
CA ILE A 218 -0.85 -1.96 -10.92
C ILE A 218 -1.77 -2.99 -10.25
N ASN A 219 -2.14 -2.76 -9.01
CA ASN A 219 -2.83 -3.76 -8.21
C ASN A 219 -4.29 -3.97 -8.63
N PHE A 220 -4.98 -2.91 -9.08
CA PHE A 220 -6.40 -2.99 -9.35
C PHE A 220 -6.74 -3.07 -10.83
N PHE A 221 -5.98 -2.41 -11.70
CA PHE A 221 -6.37 -2.25 -13.11
C PHE A 221 -5.74 -3.27 -14.06
N TYR A 222 -4.80 -4.09 -13.62
CA TYR A 222 -4.26 -5.16 -14.46
C TYR A 222 -5.32 -6.14 -14.93
N VAL A 223 -6.34 -6.41 -14.11
CA VAL A 223 -7.46 -7.26 -14.50
C VAL A 223 -8.20 -6.71 -15.74
N VAL A 224 -8.35 -5.40 -15.86
CA VAL A 224 -8.99 -4.77 -17.03
C VAL A 224 -8.13 -4.95 -18.30
N ILE A 225 -6.80 -4.85 -18.15
CA ILE A 225 -5.88 -5.09 -19.28
C ILE A 225 -5.99 -6.52 -19.78
N LEU A 226 -6.10 -7.51 -18.88
CA LEU A 226 -6.30 -8.91 -19.24
C LEU A 226 -7.64 -9.13 -19.98
N GLN A 227 -8.71 -8.54 -19.49
CA GLN A 227 -10.02 -8.61 -20.14
C GLN A 227 -9.99 -8.00 -21.54
N ASN A 228 -9.28 -6.88 -21.74
CA ASN A 228 -9.11 -6.25 -23.05
C ASN A 228 -8.43 -7.15 -24.09
N ILE A 229 -7.55 -8.05 -23.65
CA ILE A 229 -6.92 -9.06 -24.52
C ILE A 229 -7.66 -10.42 -24.50
N LYS A 230 -8.88 -10.45 -23.94
CA LYS A 230 -9.77 -11.64 -23.85
C LYS A 230 -9.18 -12.79 -23.01
N LEU A 231 -8.33 -12.50 -22.03
CA LEU A 231 -7.89 -13.46 -21.02
C LEU A 231 -8.82 -13.40 -19.80
N SER A 232 -9.05 -14.57 -19.21
CA SER A 232 -9.83 -14.67 -17.97
C SER A 232 -9.08 -14.00 -16.81
N GLU A 233 -9.83 -13.40 -15.87
CA GLU A 233 -9.33 -12.85 -14.60
C GLU A 233 -8.55 -13.87 -13.76
N ASN A 234 -8.78 -15.17 -13.97
CA ASN A 234 -8.05 -16.24 -13.29
C ASN A 234 -6.53 -16.20 -13.59
N TYR A 235 -6.13 -15.64 -14.74
CA TYR A 235 -4.72 -15.43 -15.08
C TYR A 235 -4.03 -14.42 -14.15
N MET A 236 -4.77 -13.61 -13.38
CA MET A 236 -4.20 -12.71 -12.38
C MET A 236 -3.32 -13.44 -11.36
N THR A 237 -3.67 -14.68 -10.98
CA THR A 237 -2.81 -15.51 -10.11
C THR A 237 -1.41 -15.64 -10.68
N PHE A 238 -1.29 -16.02 -11.94
CA PHE A 238 0.01 -16.22 -12.60
C PHE A 238 0.78 -14.92 -12.74
N ILE A 239 0.09 -13.82 -13.06
CA ILE A 239 0.71 -12.50 -13.21
C ILE A 239 1.23 -11.99 -11.86
N ILE A 240 0.47 -12.12 -10.78
CA ILE A 240 0.90 -11.72 -9.44
C ILE A 240 2.11 -12.54 -8.99
N LEU A 241 2.11 -13.85 -9.21
CA LEU A 241 3.25 -14.71 -8.89
C LEU A 241 4.49 -14.36 -9.73
N LEU A 242 4.29 -14.09 -11.03
CA LEU A 242 5.37 -13.68 -11.93
C LEU A 242 5.98 -12.34 -11.53
N TYR A 243 5.16 -11.30 -11.32
CA TYR A 243 5.74 -10.01 -10.93
C TYR A 243 6.37 -10.04 -9.54
N SER A 244 5.83 -10.85 -8.62
CA SER A 244 6.45 -11.06 -7.31
C SER A 244 7.82 -11.74 -7.45
N ALA A 245 7.93 -12.76 -8.31
CA ALA A 245 9.20 -13.41 -8.60
C ALA A 245 10.21 -12.45 -9.29
N VAL A 246 9.73 -11.64 -10.24
CA VAL A 246 10.56 -10.60 -10.89
C VAL A 246 10.99 -9.53 -9.88
N GLY A 247 10.11 -9.17 -8.95
CA GLY A 247 10.39 -8.22 -7.85
C GLY A 247 11.60 -8.64 -6.99
N LEU A 248 11.83 -9.95 -6.82
CA LEU A 248 13.00 -10.47 -6.10
C LEU A 248 14.34 -10.10 -6.76
N LEU A 249 14.34 -9.61 -7.99
CA LEU A 249 15.53 -9.13 -8.68
C LEU A 249 15.91 -7.69 -8.30
N SER A 250 15.02 -6.93 -7.64
CA SER A 250 15.25 -5.52 -7.25
C SER A 250 16.58 -5.31 -6.50
N PRO A 251 16.97 -6.12 -5.50
CA PRO A 251 18.25 -5.94 -4.81
C PRO A 251 19.46 -6.13 -5.71
N LYS A 252 19.38 -7.05 -6.70
CA LYS A 252 20.45 -7.26 -7.68
C LYS A 252 20.60 -6.05 -8.59
N ILE A 253 19.49 -5.47 -9.03
CA ILE A 253 19.46 -4.25 -9.86
C ILE A 253 20.09 -3.09 -9.09
N ILE A 254 19.68 -2.88 -7.84
CA ILE A 254 20.22 -1.83 -6.97
C ILE A 254 21.74 -2.03 -6.79
N LYS A 255 22.18 -3.26 -6.60
CA LYS A 255 23.63 -3.59 -6.49
C LYS A 255 24.40 -3.26 -7.76
N ILE A 256 23.84 -3.53 -8.95
CA ILE A 256 24.48 -3.26 -10.26
C ILE A 256 24.60 -1.75 -10.52
N PHE A 257 23.52 -0.99 -10.31
CA PHE A 257 23.49 0.45 -10.57
C PHE A 257 24.20 1.26 -9.48
N GLY A 258 24.33 0.69 -8.28
CA GLY A 258 24.93 1.31 -7.10
C GLY A 258 24.05 2.42 -6.49
N GLU A 259 24.48 2.91 -5.35
CA GLU A 259 23.73 3.89 -4.57
C GLU A 259 24.35 5.30 -4.58
N THR A 260 25.45 5.51 -5.29
CA THR A 260 26.17 6.78 -5.34
C THR A 260 25.59 7.74 -6.37
N LYS A 261 25.09 7.25 -7.50
CA LYS A 261 24.57 8.05 -8.62
C LYS A 261 23.03 8.10 -8.59
N LEU A 262 22.45 8.57 -7.47
CA LEU A 262 21.00 8.57 -7.23
C LEU A 262 20.19 9.29 -8.31
N LYS A 263 20.66 10.47 -8.76
CA LYS A 263 19.97 11.25 -9.82
C LYS A 263 19.86 10.46 -11.12
N ARG A 264 20.99 9.91 -11.58
CA ARG A 264 21.02 9.10 -12.80
C ARG A 264 20.11 7.87 -12.69
N ASN A 265 20.18 7.19 -11.57
CA ASN A 265 19.42 5.96 -11.35
C ASN A 265 17.90 6.26 -11.33
N LEU A 266 17.46 7.27 -10.58
CA LEU A 266 16.06 7.69 -10.57
C LEU A 266 15.60 8.13 -11.97
N PHE A 267 16.41 8.88 -12.72
CA PHE A 267 16.08 9.23 -14.10
C PHE A 267 15.84 8.01 -14.97
N ILE A 268 16.75 7.04 -14.95
CA ILE A 268 16.63 5.82 -15.76
C ILE A 268 15.37 5.03 -15.40
N PHE A 269 15.16 4.76 -14.11
CA PHE A 269 14.05 3.91 -13.67
C PHE A 269 12.69 4.59 -13.82
N LEU A 270 12.56 5.90 -13.55
CA LEU A 270 11.34 6.65 -13.78
C LEU A 270 11.00 6.74 -15.27
N SER A 271 11.98 7.02 -16.13
CA SER A 271 11.77 7.04 -17.57
C SER A 271 11.39 5.68 -18.13
N ALA A 272 12.04 4.60 -17.66
CA ALA A 272 11.70 3.24 -18.03
C ALA A 272 10.27 2.88 -17.59
N SER A 273 9.87 3.22 -16.36
CA SER A 273 8.51 2.99 -15.87
C SER A 273 7.48 3.76 -16.68
N SER A 274 7.76 5.01 -17.06
CA SER A 274 6.90 5.80 -17.95
C SER A 274 6.68 5.09 -19.29
N ILE A 275 7.74 4.58 -19.92
CA ILE A 275 7.64 3.85 -21.19
C ILE A 275 6.84 2.56 -21.02
N LEU A 276 7.02 1.84 -19.92
CA LEU A 276 6.26 0.61 -19.64
C LEU A 276 4.77 0.90 -19.42
N PHE A 277 4.39 2.00 -18.77
CA PHE A 277 2.99 2.42 -18.66
C PHE A 277 2.35 2.66 -20.03
N ILE A 278 3.05 3.32 -20.94
CA ILE A 278 2.57 3.51 -22.32
C ILE A 278 2.48 2.15 -23.04
N SER A 279 3.39 1.23 -22.80
CA SER A 279 3.38 -0.08 -23.42
C SER A 279 2.18 -0.94 -22.97
N LEU A 280 1.69 -0.78 -21.73
CA LEU A 280 0.46 -1.43 -21.25
C LEU A 280 -0.77 -1.10 -22.10
N ILE A 281 -0.82 0.11 -22.65
CA ILE A 281 -1.92 0.58 -23.49
C ILE A 281 -1.71 0.15 -24.95
N SER A 282 -0.46 0.22 -25.42
CA SER A 282 -0.13 0.02 -26.83
C SER A 282 -0.14 -1.46 -27.23
N ILE A 283 0.22 -2.37 -26.33
CA ILE A 283 0.30 -3.81 -26.60
C ILE A 283 -1.06 -4.44 -26.34
N LYS A 284 -1.73 -4.87 -27.41
CA LYS A 284 -3.07 -5.50 -27.36
C LYS A 284 -3.05 -7.04 -27.51
N ASN A 285 -1.97 -7.67 -27.06
CA ASN A 285 -1.80 -9.14 -27.12
C ASN A 285 -1.06 -9.65 -25.87
N ILE A 286 -0.79 -10.96 -25.82
CA ILE A 286 -0.19 -11.64 -24.65
C ILE A 286 1.14 -11.03 -24.20
N PHE A 287 1.90 -10.35 -25.06
CA PHE A 287 3.16 -9.72 -24.69
C PHE A 287 3.01 -8.55 -23.71
N VAL A 288 1.79 -8.05 -23.47
CA VAL A 288 1.51 -7.06 -22.42
C VAL A 288 1.87 -7.58 -21.01
N ILE A 289 1.95 -8.89 -20.82
CA ILE A 289 2.39 -9.51 -19.55
C ILE A 289 3.83 -9.09 -19.20
N ILE A 290 4.69 -8.82 -20.19
CA ILE A 290 6.07 -8.38 -19.94
C ILE A 290 6.11 -7.05 -19.17
N PRO A 291 5.51 -5.94 -19.66
CA PRO A 291 5.45 -4.71 -18.88
C PRO A 291 4.67 -4.86 -17.58
N MET A 292 3.61 -5.68 -17.51
CA MET A 292 2.89 -5.95 -16.26
C MET A 292 3.79 -6.56 -15.18
N CYS A 293 4.73 -7.42 -15.55
CA CYS A 293 5.67 -8.03 -14.60
C CYS A 293 6.86 -7.13 -14.25
N CYS A 294 7.34 -6.33 -15.21
CA CYS A 294 8.52 -5.48 -15.00
C CYS A 294 8.21 -4.20 -14.21
N LEU A 295 7.01 -3.63 -14.35
CA LEU A 295 6.63 -2.37 -13.70
C LEU A 295 6.72 -2.43 -12.17
N PRO A 296 6.13 -3.41 -11.45
CA PRO A 296 6.20 -3.47 -10.00
C PRO A 296 7.63 -3.55 -9.48
N MET A 297 8.52 -4.26 -10.20
CA MET A 297 9.94 -4.33 -9.88
C MET A 297 10.62 -2.95 -10.00
N LEU A 298 10.39 -2.24 -11.09
CA LEU A 298 11.00 -0.91 -11.31
C LEU A 298 10.49 0.10 -10.27
N ILE A 299 9.19 0.07 -9.94
CA ILE A 299 8.62 0.95 -8.92
C ILE A 299 9.24 0.64 -7.55
N GLY A 300 9.40 -0.62 -7.17
CA GLY A 300 10.08 -1.00 -5.93
C GLY A 300 11.54 -0.55 -5.87
N VAL A 301 12.27 -0.57 -7.00
CA VAL A 301 13.62 0.00 -7.09
C VAL A 301 13.60 1.52 -6.90
N ILE A 302 12.66 2.22 -7.55
CA ILE A 302 12.48 3.69 -7.42
C ILE A 302 12.19 4.05 -5.96
N GLU A 303 11.25 3.36 -5.34
CA GLU A 303 10.86 3.56 -3.94
C GLU A 303 12.08 3.39 -3.01
N THR A 304 12.88 2.36 -3.20
CA THR A 304 14.09 2.13 -2.40
C THR A 304 15.10 3.25 -2.54
N TYR A 305 15.37 3.73 -3.76
CA TYR A 305 16.27 4.88 -3.97
C TYR A 305 15.71 6.16 -3.37
N PHE A 306 14.41 6.36 -3.49
CA PHE A 306 13.77 7.56 -2.99
C PHE A 306 13.71 7.57 -1.46
N LEU A 307 13.41 6.45 -0.82
CA LEU A 307 13.48 6.27 0.63
C LEU A 307 14.87 6.64 1.17
N LYS A 308 15.94 6.32 0.45
CA LYS A 308 17.29 6.76 0.82
C LYS A 308 17.42 8.28 0.78
N VAL A 309 16.88 8.95 -0.25
CA VAL A 309 16.89 10.42 -0.35
C VAL A 309 16.10 11.06 0.78
N GLU A 310 14.94 10.50 1.13
CA GLU A 310 14.12 10.94 2.26
C GLU A 310 14.86 10.83 3.59
N ASN A 311 15.44 9.67 3.86
CA ASN A 311 16.21 9.46 5.09
C ASN A 311 17.38 10.43 5.18
N GLN A 312 18.13 10.66 4.09
CA GLN A 312 19.20 11.66 4.06
C GLN A 312 18.70 13.09 4.33
N TYR A 313 17.47 13.40 3.95
CA TYR A 313 16.86 14.69 4.22
C TYR A 313 16.44 14.81 5.69
N VAL A 314 15.80 13.79 6.24
CA VAL A 314 15.35 13.74 7.64
C VAL A 314 16.53 13.82 8.61
N ASP A 315 17.63 13.12 8.33
CA ASP A 315 18.85 13.14 9.14
C ASP A 315 19.44 14.57 9.26
N LYS A 316 19.19 15.44 8.27
CA LYS A 316 19.64 16.85 8.28
C LYS A 316 18.74 17.78 9.08
N LEU A 317 17.50 17.37 9.37
CA LEU A 317 16.52 18.26 9.99
C LEU A 317 16.53 18.24 11.52
N ASN A 318 16.72 17.13 12.14
CA ASN A 318 16.98 16.91 13.57
C ASN A 318 16.45 15.51 13.99
N GLU A 319 17.22 14.75 14.74
CA GLU A 319 16.86 13.37 15.12
C GLU A 319 15.61 13.26 15.99
N LYS A 320 15.32 14.29 16.80
CA LYS A 320 14.18 14.27 17.75
C LYS A 320 12.78 14.22 17.08
N ASN A 321 12.67 14.63 15.81
CA ASN A 321 11.37 14.74 15.11
C ASN A 321 11.27 13.79 13.89
N ARG A 322 12.16 12.80 13.80
CA ARG A 322 12.27 11.89 12.63
C ARG A 322 10.96 11.18 12.31
N ALA A 323 10.35 10.54 13.30
CA ALA A 323 9.09 9.81 13.11
C ALA A 323 7.96 10.72 12.63
N THR A 324 7.86 11.92 13.19
CA THR A 324 6.84 12.90 12.83
C THR A 324 7.02 13.42 11.41
N ILE A 325 8.26 13.63 10.96
CA ILE A 325 8.55 14.08 9.59
C ILE A 325 8.16 12.97 8.58
N LEU A 326 8.50 11.71 8.87
CA LEU A 326 8.13 10.57 8.04
C LEU A 326 6.61 10.37 7.97
N SER A 327 5.91 10.50 9.10
CA SER A 327 4.44 10.49 9.15
C SER A 327 3.82 11.64 8.34
N THR A 328 4.46 12.82 8.35
CA THR A 328 4.03 13.95 7.52
C THR A 328 4.16 13.65 6.02
N PHE A 329 5.17 12.89 5.59
CA PHE A 329 5.28 12.46 4.19
C PHE A 329 4.14 11.54 3.79
N SER A 330 3.82 10.53 4.61
CA SER A 330 2.70 9.61 4.35
C SER A 330 1.37 10.33 4.29
N MET A 331 1.12 11.23 5.25
CA MET A 331 -0.10 12.04 5.28
C MET A 331 -0.22 12.94 4.04
N GLY A 332 0.88 13.55 3.60
CA GLY A 332 0.89 14.34 2.38
C GLY A 332 0.68 13.50 1.13
N ALA A 333 1.21 12.28 1.09
CA ALA A 333 0.97 11.34 0.01
C ALA A 333 -0.52 11.00 -0.13
N ASN A 334 -1.20 10.69 0.97
CA ASN A 334 -2.65 10.41 0.98
C ASN A 334 -3.47 11.60 0.43
N PHE A 335 -3.08 12.83 0.73
CA PHE A 335 -3.73 14.02 0.15
C PHE A 335 -3.51 14.11 -1.36
N VAL A 336 -2.29 13.85 -1.82
CA VAL A 336 -1.96 13.83 -3.25
C VAL A 336 -2.72 12.71 -3.95
N ASP A 337 -2.86 11.53 -3.33
CA ASP A 337 -3.65 10.41 -3.84
C ASP A 337 -5.09 10.83 -4.12
N VAL A 338 -5.73 11.56 -3.21
CA VAL A 338 -7.11 12.05 -3.41
C VAL A 338 -7.22 12.88 -4.70
N VAL A 339 -6.31 13.84 -4.87
CA VAL A 339 -6.34 14.72 -6.07
C VAL A 339 -6.17 13.90 -7.35
N PHE A 340 -5.19 13.00 -7.38
CA PHE A 340 -4.92 12.18 -8.54
C PHE A 340 -6.02 11.18 -8.86
N LEU A 341 -6.59 10.55 -7.84
CA LEU A 341 -7.66 9.57 -8.02
C LEU A 341 -8.93 10.25 -8.56
N LEU A 342 -9.26 11.46 -8.09
CA LEU A 342 -10.37 12.23 -8.64
C LEU A 342 -10.11 12.66 -10.09
N LEU A 343 -8.88 13.06 -10.42
CA LEU A 343 -8.52 13.34 -11.81
C LEU A 343 -8.59 12.09 -12.69
N SER A 344 -8.09 10.95 -12.20
CA SER A 344 -8.15 9.67 -12.90
C SER A 344 -9.58 9.16 -13.06
N SER A 345 -10.45 9.39 -12.09
CA SER A 345 -11.89 9.13 -12.20
C SER A 345 -12.47 9.86 -13.42
N LYS A 346 -12.25 11.17 -13.52
CA LYS A 346 -12.77 11.96 -14.64
C LYS A 346 -12.16 11.57 -15.97
N LEU A 347 -10.88 11.24 -16.04
CA LEU A 347 -10.22 10.74 -17.23
C LEU A 347 -10.77 9.39 -17.68
N SER A 348 -11.05 8.49 -16.74
CA SER A 348 -11.54 7.15 -17.02
C SER A 348 -13.00 7.10 -17.51
N GLU A 349 -13.78 8.17 -17.34
CA GLU A 349 -15.11 8.31 -17.98
C GLU A 349 -15.03 8.23 -19.50
N THR A 350 -13.93 8.71 -20.08
CA THR A 350 -13.68 8.63 -21.52
C THR A 350 -12.90 7.38 -21.91
N SER A 351 -11.80 7.09 -21.25
CA SER A 351 -11.03 5.87 -21.38
C SER A 351 -10.06 5.71 -20.21
N LEU A 352 -9.94 4.48 -19.68
CA LEU A 352 -8.93 4.13 -18.69
C LEU A 352 -7.50 4.43 -19.19
N ASP A 353 -7.27 4.34 -20.49
CA ASP A 353 -5.96 4.61 -21.12
C ASP A 353 -5.43 6.01 -20.77
N TYR A 354 -6.31 7.01 -20.63
CA TYR A 354 -5.91 8.36 -20.22
C TYR A 354 -5.31 8.42 -18.82
N SER A 355 -5.79 7.59 -17.89
CA SER A 355 -5.21 7.51 -16.55
C SER A 355 -3.79 6.93 -16.59
N PHE A 356 -3.54 5.94 -17.43
CA PHE A 356 -2.19 5.38 -17.64
C PHE A 356 -1.25 6.38 -18.34
N ILE A 357 -1.74 7.14 -19.33
CA ILE A 357 -0.97 8.19 -19.99
C ILE A 357 -0.62 9.29 -18.98
N PHE A 358 -1.59 9.69 -18.15
CA PHE A 358 -1.40 10.73 -17.15
C PHE A 358 -0.29 10.37 -16.15
N ILE A 359 -0.32 9.16 -15.58
CA ILE A 359 0.74 8.73 -14.66
C ILE A 359 2.09 8.59 -15.38
N SER A 360 2.11 8.12 -16.63
CA SER A 360 3.32 8.06 -17.44
C SER A 360 3.96 9.44 -17.63
N ILE A 361 3.17 10.47 -17.94
CA ILE A 361 3.64 11.85 -18.06
C ILE A 361 4.22 12.35 -16.73
N LEU A 362 3.56 12.08 -15.62
CA LEU A 362 4.04 12.50 -14.30
C LEU A 362 5.38 11.85 -13.94
N LEU A 363 5.53 10.54 -14.17
CA LEU A 363 6.80 9.84 -13.95
C LEU A 363 7.92 10.46 -14.82
N LEU A 364 7.62 10.84 -16.07
CA LEU A 364 8.58 11.49 -16.94
C LEU A 364 8.95 12.89 -16.45
N ILE A 365 7.97 13.70 -16.02
CA ILE A 365 8.22 15.03 -15.44
C ILE A 365 9.14 14.91 -14.22
N PHE A 366 8.86 13.97 -13.30
CA PHE A 366 9.72 13.75 -12.13
C PHE A 366 11.11 13.22 -12.49
N SER A 367 11.23 12.40 -13.53
CA SER A 367 12.53 11.95 -14.01
C SER A 367 13.41 13.13 -14.45
N LEU A 368 12.83 14.06 -15.20
CA LEU A 368 13.50 15.28 -15.67
C LEU A 368 13.78 16.24 -14.49
N PHE A 369 12.82 16.39 -13.57
CA PHE A 369 12.99 17.23 -12.39
C PHE A 369 14.20 16.82 -11.55
N PHE A 370 14.39 15.54 -11.28
CA PHE A 370 15.52 15.08 -10.45
C PHE A 370 16.88 15.29 -11.13
N VAL A 371 16.95 15.25 -12.45
CA VAL A 371 18.20 15.51 -13.20
C VAL A 371 18.50 16.99 -13.24
N THR A 372 17.51 17.83 -13.54
CA THR A 372 17.72 19.26 -13.78
C THR A 372 17.89 20.09 -12.51
N THR A 373 17.36 19.59 -11.37
CA THR A 373 17.40 20.33 -10.11
C THR A 373 18.55 19.88 -9.21
N LYS A 374 18.89 20.73 -8.22
CA LYS A 374 19.80 20.38 -7.12
C LYS A 374 19.07 19.75 -5.92
N PHE A 375 17.88 19.16 -6.17
CA PHE A 375 17.08 18.55 -5.12
C PHE A 375 17.82 17.40 -4.41
N ILE A 376 18.38 16.51 -5.18
CA ILE A 376 19.22 15.40 -4.70
C ILE A 376 20.68 15.86 -4.76
N LYS A 377 21.39 15.80 -3.62
CA LYS A 377 22.84 15.94 -3.61
C LYS A 377 23.45 14.56 -3.85
N GLU A 378 24.24 14.43 -4.89
CA GLU A 378 25.10 13.26 -5.05
C GLU A 378 26.26 13.39 -4.04
N SER A 379 26.49 12.32 -3.27
CA SER A 379 27.62 12.20 -2.34
C SER A 379 28.89 11.84 -3.09
#